data_dbcbeed0bdb1e436f06be9286e03a26e
#
_entry.id   dbcbeed0bdb1e436f06be9286e03a26e
#
_cell.length_a   1.000
_cell.length_b   1.000
_cell.length_c   1.000
_cell.angle_alpha   90.00
_cell.angle_beta   90.00
_cell.angle_gamma   90.00
#
_symmetry.space_group_name_H-M   'P 1'
#
loop_
_entity.id
_entity.type
_entity.pdbx_description
1 polymer ?
#
loop_
_entity_poly.entity_id
_entity_poly.type
_entity_poly.pdbx_seq_one_letter_code
_entity_poly.pdbx_strand_id
1 'polypeptide(L)'
;MTDKAFASSGDWEPRKETLDVLADGVYAFTAEGDPNVAAIEAEDFLIAFEARATPRAASDWLNELRKHTTKPVKYLVLSHYHAVRVLGASAFSADTIITHENTRFLIEERGMDDWESEFRRMPRLFREPGGIPGLTYPDMVFNDRLEIPLGGRRGSLVLEYCGRGHTAGDICAWLPQDKILFTGDLVEAQAALYTGDAFHFDWSTTTLDKIKAYGAETLVGGRGTVVYGREQVDAAIEQSRTFLKTMIDQAGTVYKNRGTVKEAFVACHKSLAPRYGGWPIFEHCLPFDIQRLWDEFDGIDWPRIWTAERDQEVWDQLQG
;
A
#
# COMPACT_ATOMS: atom_id res chain seq x y z
N MET A 1 30.65 -11.22 4.72
CA MET A 1 29.57 -10.43 4.08
C MET A 1 28.70 -11.45 3.38
N THR A 2 27.46 -11.60 3.77
CA THR A 2 26.49 -12.43 3.06
C THR A 2 26.17 -11.71 1.77
N ASP A 3 26.24 -12.41 0.63
CA ASP A 3 25.93 -11.91 -0.72
C ASP A 3 24.39 -11.71 -0.86
N LYS A 4 23.82 -10.91 0.05
CA LYS A 4 22.38 -10.65 0.11
C LYS A 4 22.05 -9.54 -0.91
N ALA A 5 21.15 -9.87 -1.84
CA ALA A 5 20.68 -8.89 -2.81
C ALA A 5 20.07 -7.66 -2.11
N PHE A 6 20.26 -6.48 -2.69
CA PHE A 6 19.67 -5.24 -2.21
C PHE A 6 18.15 -5.33 -2.21
N ALA A 7 17.54 -5.21 -1.04
CA ALA A 7 16.09 -5.31 -0.85
C ALA A 7 15.50 -6.54 -1.59
N SER A 8 14.58 -6.33 -2.51
CA SER A 8 13.99 -7.39 -3.36
C SER A 8 14.52 -7.38 -4.79
N SER A 9 15.66 -6.72 -5.05
CA SER A 9 16.23 -6.61 -6.40
C SER A 9 16.63 -7.95 -7.01
N GLY A 10 16.88 -8.96 -6.19
CA GLY A 10 17.16 -10.34 -6.62
C GLY A 10 15.93 -11.24 -6.76
N ASP A 11 14.73 -10.74 -6.44
CA ASP A 11 13.48 -11.49 -6.55
C ASP A 11 12.90 -11.33 -7.98
N TRP A 12 13.09 -12.34 -8.80
CA TRP A 12 12.58 -12.38 -10.18
C TRP A 12 11.48 -13.43 -10.37
N GLU A 13 11.10 -14.15 -9.31
CA GLU A 13 10.09 -15.21 -9.40
C GLU A 13 8.69 -14.60 -9.58
N PRO A 14 7.92 -15.08 -10.58
CA PRO A 14 6.55 -14.65 -10.76
C PRO A 14 5.71 -14.97 -9.53
N ARG A 15 4.85 -14.05 -9.12
CA ARG A 15 3.88 -14.30 -8.05
C ARG A 15 2.58 -14.86 -8.62
N LYS A 16 1.90 -15.65 -7.80
CA LYS A 16 0.58 -16.17 -8.16
C LYS A 16 -0.42 -15.02 -8.12
N GLU A 17 -1.00 -14.74 -9.28
CA GLU A 17 -2.09 -13.76 -9.40
C GLU A 17 -3.44 -14.48 -9.31
N THR A 18 -4.40 -13.89 -8.61
CA THR A 18 -5.74 -14.44 -8.41
C THR A 18 -6.77 -13.33 -8.58
N LEU A 19 -7.78 -13.57 -9.41
CA LEU A 19 -8.94 -12.69 -9.50
C LEU A 19 -10.07 -13.29 -8.65
N ASP A 20 -10.49 -12.56 -7.63
CA ASP A 20 -11.57 -12.88 -6.73
C ASP A 20 -12.80 -12.05 -7.07
N VAL A 21 -13.98 -12.71 -7.21
CA VAL A 21 -15.26 -12.05 -7.32
C VAL A 21 -15.83 -11.93 -5.91
N LEU A 22 -15.78 -10.72 -5.33
CA LEU A 22 -16.13 -10.45 -3.94
C LEU A 22 -17.66 -10.34 -3.76
N ALA A 23 -18.31 -9.77 -4.75
CA ALA A 23 -19.75 -9.64 -4.89
C ALA A 23 -20.09 -9.47 -6.38
N ASP A 24 -21.36 -9.46 -6.74
CA ASP A 24 -21.77 -9.18 -8.13
C ASP A 24 -21.23 -7.82 -8.58
N GLY A 25 -20.32 -7.81 -9.58
CA GLY A 25 -19.65 -6.61 -10.08
C GLY A 25 -18.60 -5.99 -9.13
N VAL A 26 -18.06 -6.75 -8.18
CA VAL A 26 -16.93 -6.32 -7.34
C VAL A 26 -15.81 -7.34 -7.42
N TYR A 27 -14.66 -6.88 -7.85
CA TYR A 27 -13.52 -7.72 -8.18
C TYR A 27 -12.27 -7.27 -7.43
N ALA A 28 -11.49 -8.20 -6.94
CA ALA A 28 -10.13 -7.97 -6.45
C ALA A 28 -9.14 -8.82 -7.25
N PHE A 29 -7.97 -8.27 -7.54
CA PHE A 29 -6.89 -8.98 -8.15
C PHE A 29 -5.69 -8.93 -7.22
N THR A 30 -5.40 -10.08 -6.61
CA THR A 30 -4.37 -10.23 -5.58
C THR A 30 -3.16 -10.98 -6.12
N ALA A 31 -1.99 -10.69 -5.60
CA ALA A 31 -0.74 -11.23 -6.12
C ALA A 31 0.30 -11.44 -5.01
N GLU A 32 -0.09 -12.10 -3.92
CA GLU A 32 0.77 -12.38 -2.77
C GLU A 32 1.41 -11.09 -2.20
N GLY A 33 2.74 -10.94 -2.31
CA GLY A 33 3.46 -9.74 -1.86
C GLY A 33 3.48 -8.57 -2.86
N ASP A 34 2.87 -8.74 -4.05
CA ASP A 34 2.77 -7.68 -5.05
C ASP A 34 1.52 -6.82 -4.79
N PRO A 35 1.47 -5.59 -5.34
CA PRO A 35 0.34 -4.70 -5.17
C PRO A 35 -1.00 -5.29 -5.63
N ASN A 36 -1.99 -5.28 -4.75
CA ASN A 36 -3.37 -5.62 -5.08
C ASN A 36 -4.05 -4.46 -5.81
N VAL A 37 -5.03 -4.79 -6.64
CA VAL A 37 -5.88 -3.84 -7.36
C VAL A 37 -7.33 -4.33 -7.33
N ALA A 38 -8.30 -3.44 -7.54
CA ALA A 38 -9.71 -3.81 -7.52
C ALA A 38 -10.53 -3.06 -8.57
N ALA A 39 -11.73 -3.57 -8.86
CA ALA A 39 -12.72 -2.89 -9.67
C ALA A 39 -14.11 -3.03 -9.08
N ILE A 40 -14.89 -1.97 -9.17
CA ILE A 40 -16.27 -1.86 -8.70
C ILE A 40 -17.15 -1.41 -9.87
N GLU A 41 -18.17 -2.18 -10.19
CA GLU A 41 -19.16 -1.80 -11.18
C GLU A 41 -20.21 -0.87 -10.60
N ALA A 42 -20.38 0.26 -11.24
CA ALA A 42 -21.58 1.09 -11.19
C ALA A 42 -22.58 0.66 -12.28
N GLU A 43 -23.70 1.36 -12.41
CA GLU A 43 -24.72 1.04 -13.41
C GLU A 43 -24.14 1.02 -14.84
N ASP A 44 -23.40 2.07 -15.24
CA ASP A 44 -22.91 2.25 -16.61
C ASP A 44 -21.38 2.31 -16.75
N PHE A 45 -20.63 2.25 -15.64
CA PHE A 45 -19.19 2.41 -15.62
C PHE A 45 -18.50 1.55 -14.57
N LEU A 46 -17.16 1.54 -14.62
CA LEU A 46 -16.29 0.96 -13.61
C LEU A 46 -15.57 2.05 -12.82
N ILE A 47 -15.32 1.75 -11.55
CA ILE A 47 -14.30 2.40 -10.73
C ILE A 47 -13.17 1.40 -10.54
N ALA A 48 -11.96 1.74 -10.96
CA ALA A 48 -10.75 0.99 -10.63
C ALA A 48 -10.12 1.55 -9.34
N PHE A 49 -9.56 0.68 -8.51
CA PHE A 49 -8.83 1.03 -7.30
C PHE A 49 -7.42 0.50 -7.42
N GLU A 50 -6.42 1.37 -7.39
CA GLU A 50 -5.01 1.16 -7.66
C GLU A 50 -4.65 0.89 -9.14
N ALA A 51 -3.41 1.23 -9.53
CA ALA A 51 -2.98 1.17 -10.92
C ALA A 51 -1.76 0.28 -11.20
N ARG A 52 -1.12 -0.30 -10.18
CA ARG A 52 0.16 -1.01 -10.32
C ARG A 52 1.33 -0.14 -10.80
N ALA A 53 2.52 -0.75 -10.91
CA ALA A 53 3.78 -0.05 -11.18
C ALA A 53 3.94 0.39 -12.64
N THR A 54 3.29 -0.27 -13.60
CA THR A 54 3.47 0.05 -15.03
C THR A 54 2.18 -0.14 -15.82
N PRO A 55 2.02 0.54 -16.96
CA PRO A 55 0.90 0.31 -17.87
C PRO A 55 0.81 -1.15 -18.33
N ARG A 56 1.93 -1.84 -18.48
CA ARG A 56 1.95 -3.26 -18.83
C ARG A 56 1.34 -4.12 -17.72
N ALA A 57 1.77 -3.92 -16.48
CA ALA A 57 1.24 -4.64 -15.33
C ALA A 57 -0.27 -4.36 -15.11
N ALA A 58 -0.69 -3.12 -15.33
CA ALA A 58 -2.10 -2.73 -15.30
C ALA A 58 -2.91 -3.37 -16.42
N SER A 59 -2.37 -3.42 -17.65
CA SER A 59 -3.05 -4.03 -18.80
C SER A 59 -3.27 -5.53 -18.62
N ASP A 60 -2.32 -6.24 -18.04
CA ASP A 60 -2.47 -7.68 -17.76
C ASP A 60 -3.67 -7.92 -16.84
N TRP A 61 -3.81 -7.13 -15.78
CA TRP A 61 -4.99 -7.18 -14.92
C TRP A 61 -6.29 -6.78 -15.63
N LEU A 62 -6.28 -5.69 -16.39
CA LEU A 62 -7.45 -5.26 -17.16
C LEU A 62 -7.94 -6.32 -18.15
N ASN A 63 -7.02 -7.07 -18.77
CA ASN A 63 -7.37 -8.17 -19.65
C ASN A 63 -8.12 -9.31 -18.92
N GLU A 64 -7.73 -9.61 -17.69
CA GLU A 64 -8.47 -10.56 -16.85
C GLU A 64 -9.86 -10.01 -16.46
N LEU A 65 -9.93 -8.76 -16.02
CA LEU A 65 -11.18 -8.08 -15.69
C LEU A 65 -12.17 -8.04 -16.87
N ARG A 66 -11.67 -7.84 -18.11
CA ARG A 66 -12.49 -7.79 -19.33
C ARG A 66 -13.20 -9.11 -19.66
N LYS A 67 -12.83 -10.22 -19.03
CA LYS A 67 -13.59 -11.48 -19.12
C LYS A 67 -14.89 -11.44 -18.32
N HIS A 68 -15.03 -10.50 -17.40
CA HIS A 68 -16.18 -10.34 -16.49
C HIS A 68 -17.06 -9.15 -16.85
N THR A 69 -16.47 -8.06 -17.33
CA THR A 69 -17.20 -6.81 -17.60
C THR A 69 -16.63 -6.06 -18.80
N THR A 70 -17.50 -5.39 -19.54
CA THR A 70 -17.13 -4.54 -20.69
C THR A 70 -17.32 -3.04 -20.41
N LYS A 71 -17.80 -2.68 -19.21
CA LYS A 71 -18.05 -1.29 -18.84
C LYS A 71 -16.77 -0.45 -18.92
N PRO A 72 -16.85 0.81 -19.36
CA PRO A 72 -15.69 1.70 -19.40
C PRO A 72 -15.23 2.06 -17.98
N VAL A 73 -13.92 2.26 -17.78
CA VAL A 73 -13.39 2.80 -16.52
C VAL A 73 -13.62 4.30 -16.53
N LYS A 74 -14.50 4.78 -15.67
CA LYS A 74 -14.77 6.21 -15.51
C LYS A 74 -13.85 6.84 -14.47
N TYR A 75 -13.66 6.17 -13.35
CA TYR A 75 -12.83 6.65 -12.28
C TYR A 75 -11.70 5.66 -11.98
N LEU A 76 -10.48 6.18 -11.80
CA LEU A 76 -9.36 5.49 -11.20
C LEU A 76 -9.09 6.15 -9.84
N VAL A 77 -9.17 5.37 -8.78
CA VAL A 77 -8.91 5.82 -7.41
C VAL A 77 -7.53 5.32 -6.99
N LEU A 78 -6.68 6.21 -6.53
CA LEU A 78 -5.36 5.90 -6.01
C LEU A 78 -5.36 6.11 -4.50
N SER A 79 -5.02 5.07 -3.73
CA SER A 79 -5.08 5.13 -2.26
C SER A 79 -3.99 6.01 -1.68
N HIS A 80 -2.79 5.99 -2.28
CA HIS A 80 -1.62 6.76 -1.88
C HIS A 80 -0.65 6.95 -3.06
N TYR A 81 0.53 7.53 -2.84
CA TYR A 81 1.40 8.07 -3.89
C TYR A 81 2.46 7.11 -4.44
N HIS A 82 2.75 5.97 -3.80
CA HIS A 82 3.88 5.12 -4.18
C HIS A 82 3.83 4.67 -5.64
N ALA A 83 4.99 4.67 -6.29
CA ALA A 83 5.15 4.39 -7.71
C ALA A 83 4.53 3.05 -8.13
N VAL A 84 4.65 2.02 -7.29
CA VAL A 84 4.06 0.69 -7.54
C VAL A 84 2.53 0.67 -7.51
N ARG A 85 1.88 1.79 -7.11
CA ARG A 85 0.42 1.96 -7.07
C ARG A 85 -0.11 2.85 -8.18
N VAL A 86 0.69 3.81 -8.66
CA VAL A 86 0.18 4.92 -9.47
C VAL A 86 0.64 4.92 -10.91
N LEU A 87 1.86 4.42 -11.23
CA LEU A 87 2.47 4.64 -12.55
C LEU A 87 1.82 3.85 -13.70
N GLY A 88 1.01 2.85 -13.40
CA GLY A 88 0.24 2.10 -14.40
C GLY A 88 -1.04 2.81 -14.88
N ALA A 89 -1.38 3.97 -14.35
CA ALA A 89 -2.65 4.66 -14.54
C ALA A 89 -3.05 4.87 -16.01
N SER A 90 -2.10 5.14 -16.90
CA SER A 90 -2.39 5.39 -18.33
C SER A 90 -3.05 4.22 -19.04
N ALA A 91 -2.90 2.98 -18.53
CA ALA A 91 -3.54 1.80 -19.13
C ALA A 91 -5.07 1.78 -18.99
N PHE A 92 -5.59 2.48 -17.96
CA PHE A 92 -7.03 2.45 -17.66
C PHE A 92 -7.86 3.33 -18.60
N SER A 93 -7.26 4.35 -19.21
CA SER A 93 -7.98 5.37 -19.98
C SER A 93 -9.18 5.92 -19.19
N ALA A 94 -9.00 6.11 -17.87
CA ALA A 94 -10.04 6.62 -16.98
C ALA A 94 -10.36 8.08 -17.32
N ASP A 95 -11.65 8.45 -17.21
CA ASP A 95 -12.06 9.85 -17.41
C ASP A 95 -11.53 10.77 -16.33
N THR A 96 -11.35 10.24 -15.11
CA THR A 96 -10.92 11.02 -13.92
C THR A 96 -10.10 10.15 -12.97
N ILE A 97 -8.93 10.64 -12.58
CA ILE A 97 -8.09 10.05 -11.53
C ILE A 97 -8.36 10.79 -10.22
N ILE A 98 -8.71 10.05 -9.18
CA ILE A 98 -9.13 10.60 -7.87
C ILE A 98 -8.18 10.15 -6.78
N THR A 99 -7.78 11.06 -5.90
CA THR A 99 -6.98 10.75 -4.70
C THR A 99 -7.18 11.80 -3.61
N HIS A 100 -6.51 11.62 -2.45
CA HIS A 100 -6.44 12.63 -1.41
C HIS A 100 -5.48 13.78 -1.80
N GLU A 101 -5.71 15.01 -1.29
CA GLU A 101 -4.85 16.17 -1.60
C GLU A 101 -3.39 15.94 -1.20
N ASN A 102 -3.14 15.30 -0.04
CA ASN A 102 -1.79 14.98 0.41
C ASN A 102 -1.10 13.96 -0.50
N THR A 103 -1.83 13.03 -1.08
CA THR A 103 -1.30 12.09 -2.07
C THR A 103 -0.82 12.84 -3.32
N ARG A 104 -1.61 13.79 -3.81
CA ARG A 104 -1.18 14.67 -4.90
C ARG A 104 0.08 15.44 -4.53
N PHE A 105 0.10 16.05 -3.34
CA PHE A 105 1.27 16.79 -2.85
C PHE A 105 2.52 15.90 -2.82
N LEU A 106 2.40 14.66 -2.34
CA LEU A 106 3.53 13.72 -2.28
C LEU A 106 4.01 13.29 -3.68
N ILE A 107 3.09 13.11 -4.65
CA ILE A 107 3.48 12.87 -6.05
C ILE A 107 4.30 14.05 -6.60
N GLU A 108 3.86 15.28 -6.32
CA GLU A 108 4.54 16.50 -6.76
C GLU A 108 5.89 16.70 -6.06
N GLU A 109 5.99 16.39 -4.77
CA GLU A 109 7.18 16.59 -3.94
C GLU A 109 8.27 15.54 -4.22
N ARG A 110 7.89 14.26 -4.30
CA ARG A 110 8.84 13.14 -4.23
C ARG A 110 8.57 11.98 -5.20
N GLY A 111 7.57 12.08 -6.06
CA GLY A 111 7.16 10.96 -6.93
C GLY A 111 8.25 10.46 -7.86
N MET A 112 9.19 11.32 -8.31
CA MET A 112 10.32 10.88 -9.13
C MET A 112 11.34 10.10 -8.31
N ASP A 113 11.68 10.58 -7.11
CA ASP A 113 12.60 9.89 -6.20
C ASP A 113 12.04 8.52 -5.80
N ASP A 114 10.74 8.48 -5.48
CA ASP A 114 10.03 7.25 -5.13
C ASP A 114 10.04 6.25 -6.30
N TRP A 115 9.80 6.70 -7.53
CA TRP A 115 9.90 5.84 -8.73
C TRP A 115 11.30 5.23 -8.88
N GLU A 116 12.36 6.05 -8.82
CA GLU A 116 13.74 5.55 -8.93
C GLU A 116 14.09 4.59 -7.79
N SER A 117 13.71 4.94 -6.57
CA SER A 117 13.92 4.13 -5.37
C SER A 117 13.21 2.77 -5.50
N GLU A 118 11.92 2.76 -5.77
CA GLU A 118 11.15 1.51 -5.88
C GLU A 118 11.57 0.66 -7.07
N PHE A 119 11.90 1.26 -8.21
CA PHE A 119 12.43 0.53 -9.36
C PHE A 119 13.72 -0.22 -9.03
N ARG A 120 14.63 0.38 -8.25
CA ARG A 120 15.86 -0.31 -7.81
C ARG A 120 15.60 -1.38 -6.78
N ARG A 121 14.67 -1.16 -5.86
CA ARG A 121 14.33 -2.11 -4.81
C ARG A 121 13.52 -3.30 -5.32
N MET A 122 12.61 -3.09 -6.27
CA MET A 122 11.65 -4.09 -6.77
C MET A 122 11.52 -4.09 -8.30
N PRO A 123 12.62 -4.28 -9.06
CA PRO A 123 12.60 -4.15 -10.53
C PRO A 123 11.61 -5.09 -11.21
N ARG A 124 11.29 -6.23 -10.63
CA ARG A 124 10.31 -7.20 -11.16
C ARG A 124 8.92 -6.60 -11.34
N LEU A 125 8.51 -5.67 -10.47
CA LEU A 125 7.19 -5.04 -10.56
C LEU A 125 7.07 -4.07 -11.74
N PHE A 126 8.20 -3.54 -12.22
CA PHE A 126 8.25 -2.55 -13.31
C PHE A 126 8.41 -3.22 -14.67
N ARG A 127 7.45 -4.07 -15.04
CA ARG A 127 7.43 -4.74 -16.35
C ARG A 127 7.26 -3.71 -17.48
N GLU A 128 8.15 -3.77 -18.49
CA GLU A 128 8.16 -2.82 -19.62
C GLU A 128 8.17 -1.34 -19.15
N PRO A 129 9.15 -0.92 -18.33
CA PRO A 129 9.14 0.42 -17.72
C PRO A 129 9.19 1.57 -18.73
N GLY A 130 9.68 1.33 -19.95
CA GLY A 130 9.66 2.31 -21.05
C GLY A 130 8.27 2.71 -21.51
N GLY A 131 7.22 2.01 -21.09
CA GLY A 131 5.83 2.35 -21.37
C GLY A 131 5.22 3.35 -20.37
N ILE A 132 5.93 3.71 -19.29
CA ILE A 132 5.44 4.69 -18.32
C ILE A 132 5.57 6.10 -18.92
N PRO A 133 4.46 6.87 -19.05
CA PRO A 133 4.52 8.18 -19.72
C PRO A 133 5.10 9.31 -18.85
N GLY A 134 5.29 9.05 -17.55
CA GLY A 134 5.71 10.01 -16.53
C GLY A 134 4.94 9.82 -15.24
N LEU A 135 5.03 10.76 -14.31
CA LEU A 135 4.27 10.73 -13.07
C LEU A 135 2.77 10.83 -13.34
N THR A 136 1.99 10.12 -12.54
CA THR A 136 0.53 10.16 -12.59
C THR A 136 0.03 11.30 -11.69
N TYR A 137 -0.62 12.29 -12.28
CA TYR A 137 -1.27 13.36 -11.52
C TYR A 137 -2.78 13.14 -11.47
N PRO A 138 -3.42 13.32 -10.30
CA PRO A 138 -4.87 13.20 -10.19
C PRO A 138 -5.57 14.41 -10.84
N ASP A 139 -6.76 14.14 -11.42
CA ASP A 139 -7.64 15.17 -11.95
C ASP A 139 -8.54 15.79 -10.85
N MET A 140 -8.86 14.98 -9.83
CA MET A 140 -9.70 15.36 -8.71
C MET A 140 -9.06 14.99 -7.39
N VAL A 141 -9.08 15.90 -6.42
CA VAL A 141 -8.65 15.64 -5.05
C VAL A 141 -9.77 15.97 -4.06
N PHE A 142 -9.72 15.31 -2.90
CA PHE A 142 -10.61 15.59 -1.77
C PHE A 142 -9.81 15.51 -0.45
N ASN A 143 -10.39 16.00 0.65
CA ASN A 143 -9.68 16.08 1.93
C ASN A 143 -10.16 15.06 2.96
N ASP A 144 -11.47 14.96 3.17
CA ASP A 144 -12.00 14.09 4.21
C ASP A 144 -12.76 12.89 3.64
N ARG A 145 -13.80 13.17 2.85
CA ARG A 145 -14.72 12.17 2.35
C ARG A 145 -15.30 12.56 1.00
N LEU A 146 -15.36 11.60 0.09
CA LEU A 146 -16.04 11.72 -1.20
C LEU A 146 -16.96 10.52 -1.39
N GLU A 147 -18.19 10.77 -1.83
CA GLU A 147 -19.16 9.73 -2.12
C GLU A 147 -19.46 9.69 -3.61
N ILE A 148 -19.31 8.52 -4.23
CA ILE A 148 -19.54 8.30 -5.66
C ILE A 148 -20.78 7.43 -5.81
N PRO A 149 -21.89 7.94 -6.36
CA PRO A 149 -23.08 7.16 -6.63
C PRO A 149 -22.80 6.05 -7.64
N LEU A 150 -23.16 4.82 -7.30
CA LEU A 150 -22.99 3.64 -8.17
C LEU A 150 -24.25 3.29 -8.95
N GLY A 151 -25.39 3.83 -8.53
CA GLY A 151 -26.70 3.48 -9.07
C GLY A 151 -27.25 2.15 -8.55
N GLY A 152 -28.48 1.85 -8.94
CA GLY A 152 -29.12 0.59 -8.61
C GLY A 152 -29.20 0.29 -7.11
N ARG A 153 -28.96 -0.97 -6.75
CA ARG A 153 -29.05 -1.45 -5.36
C ARG A 153 -27.82 -1.17 -4.51
N ARG A 154 -26.66 -0.85 -5.14
CA ARG A 154 -25.38 -0.73 -4.42
C ARG A 154 -25.22 0.61 -3.72
N GLY A 155 -26.03 1.62 -4.08
CA GLY A 155 -25.98 2.94 -3.47
C GLY A 155 -24.73 3.70 -3.90
N SER A 156 -23.70 3.74 -3.06
CA SER A 156 -22.48 4.51 -3.33
C SER A 156 -21.21 3.82 -2.87
N LEU A 157 -20.08 4.18 -3.49
CA LEU A 157 -18.74 3.97 -2.98
C LEU A 157 -18.34 5.20 -2.15
N VAL A 158 -17.84 4.98 -0.96
CA VAL A 158 -17.33 6.02 -0.07
C VAL A 158 -15.81 5.96 -0.08
N LEU A 159 -15.17 7.04 -0.52
CA LEU A 159 -13.74 7.27 -0.34
C LEU A 159 -13.54 8.11 0.90
N GLU A 160 -12.66 7.70 1.79
CA GLU A 160 -12.47 8.39 3.07
C GLU A 160 -11.00 8.42 3.48
N TYR A 161 -10.54 9.59 3.88
CA TYR A 161 -9.25 9.78 4.52
C TYR A 161 -9.29 9.23 5.94
N CYS A 162 -8.49 8.19 6.19
CA CYS A 162 -8.49 7.51 7.48
C CYS A 162 -7.54 8.14 8.52
N GLY A 163 -6.79 9.14 8.14
CA GLY A 163 -5.73 9.74 8.95
C GLY A 163 -4.34 9.40 8.40
N ARG A 164 -3.32 9.99 8.99
CA ARG A 164 -1.93 9.65 8.65
C ARG A 164 -1.66 8.21 9.03
N GLY A 165 -1.04 7.45 8.14
CA GLY A 165 -0.80 6.03 8.34
C GLY A 165 0.45 5.55 7.63
N HIS A 166 0.28 4.78 6.57
CA HIS A 166 1.34 4.32 5.70
C HIS A 166 2.03 5.49 4.99
N THR A 167 1.24 6.52 4.61
CA THR A 167 1.68 7.83 4.14
C THR A 167 0.88 8.96 4.80
N ALA A 168 1.04 10.20 4.35
CA ALA A 168 0.24 11.32 4.82
C ALA A 168 -1.13 11.44 4.13
N GLY A 169 -1.40 10.68 3.07
CA GLY A 169 -2.55 10.84 2.20
C GLY A 169 -3.37 9.57 1.95
N ASP A 170 -3.24 8.56 2.82
CA ASP A 170 -3.91 7.28 2.61
C ASP A 170 -5.43 7.38 2.70
N ILE A 171 -6.11 6.78 1.73
CA ILE A 171 -7.57 6.65 1.73
C ILE A 171 -8.01 5.20 1.70
N CYS A 172 -9.18 4.96 2.28
CA CYS A 172 -9.93 3.73 2.11
C CYS A 172 -11.09 3.92 1.14
N ALA A 173 -11.48 2.84 0.46
CA ALA A 173 -12.69 2.78 -0.34
C ALA A 173 -13.66 1.79 0.29
N TRP A 174 -14.85 2.25 0.65
CA TRP A 174 -15.85 1.49 1.40
C TRP A 174 -17.13 1.29 0.59
N LEU A 175 -17.58 0.06 0.49
CA LEU A 175 -18.88 -0.33 -0.07
C LEU A 175 -19.83 -0.72 1.06
N PRO A 176 -20.68 0.20 1.56
CA PRO A 176 -21.53 -0.05 2.74
C PRO A 176 -22.51 -1.20 2.60
N GLN A 177 -23.10 -1.34 1.41
CA GLN A 177 -24.13 -2.37 1.15
C GLN A 177 -23.53 -3.77 1.10
N ASP A 178 -22.34 -3.90 0.52
CA ASP A 178 -21.63 -5.18 0.39
C ASP A 178 -20.71 -5.45 1.59
N LYS A 179 -20.51 -4.46 2.48
CA LYS A 179 -19.57 -4.47 3.62
C LYS A 179 -18.13 -4.84 3.20
N ILE A 180 -17.71 -4.34 2.05
CA ILE A 180 -16.38 -4.55 1.50
C ILE A 180 -15.54 -3.30 1.69
N LEU A 181 -14.34 -3.46 2.25
CA LEU A 181 -13.39 -2.38 2.48
C LEU A 181 -12.08 -2.63 1.72
N PHE A 182 -11.65 -1.64 0.96
CA PHE A 182 -10.34 -1.59 0.32
C PHE A 182 -9.48 -0.58 1.09
N THR A 183 -8.34 -1.02 1.62
CA THR A 183 -7.56 -0.21 2.56
C THR A 183 -6.26 0.34 1.99
N GLY A 184 -5.89 -0.03 0.74
CA GLY A 184 -4.52 0.21 0.31
C GLY A 184 -3.55 -0.38 1.33
N ASP A 185 -2.39 0.23 1.50
CA ASP A 185 -1.31 -0.28 2.35
C ASP A 185 -1.50 0.00 3.85
N LEU A 186 -2.68 0.53 4.25
CA LEU A 186 -3.02 0.70 5.67
C LEU A 186 -3.26 -0.62 6.41
N VAL A 187 -3.66 -1.68 5.69
CA VAL A 187 -3.76 -3.05 6.22
C VAL A 187 -3.26 -4.02 5.17
N GLU A 188 -2.37 -4.91 5.57
CA GLU A 188 -1.86 -5.98 4.73
C GLU A 188 -2.28 -7.34 5.28
N ALA A 189 -2.59 -8.28 4.38
CA ALA A 189 -3.04 -9.62 4.76
C ALA A 189 -1.99 -10.66 4.36
N GLN A 190 -1.23 -11.17 5.34
CA GLN A 190 -0.15 -12.15 5.12
C GLN A 190 1.01 -11.61 4.25
N ALA A 191 1.19 -10.30 4.26
CA ALA A 191 2.36 -9.61 3.74
C ALA A 191 2.88 -8.65 4.81
N ALA A 192 4.17 -8.35 4.83
CA ALA A 192 4.73 -7.42 5.79
C ALA A 192 4.38 -5.97 5.41
N LEU A 193 4.20 -5.12 6.40
CA LEU A 193 4.00 -3.70 6.18
C LEU A 193 5.31 -3.07 5.66
N TYR A 194 5.19 -2.13 4.74
CA TYR A 194 6.24 -1.14 4.47
C TYR A 194 5.88 0.13 5.24
N THR A 195 6.80 0.65 6.02
CA THR A 195 6.54 1.82 6.87
C THR A 195 7.58 2.94 6.70
N GLY A 196 8.30 2.93 5.56
CA GLY A 196 9.36 3.91 5.27
C GLY A 196 8.89 5.37 5.21
N ASP A 197 7.60 5.62 4.92
CA ASP A 197 6.97 6.94 4.89
C ASP A 197 5.89 7.11 5.95
N ALA A 198 5.83 6.17 6.90
CA ALA A 198 4.73 6.08 7.85
C ALA A 198 4.76 7.14 8.96
N PHE A 199 3.60 7.26 9.58
CA PHE A 199 3.35 7.95 10.84
C PHE A 199 2.94 6.88 11.86
N HIS A 200 3.93 6.17 12.41
CA HIS A 200 3.72 4.93 13.18
C HIS A 200 2.79 5.10 14.37
N PHE A 201 2.90 6.22 15.08
CA PHE A 201 2.07 6.48 16.27
C PHE A 201 0.61 6.73 15.91
N ASP A 202 0.34 7.55 14.89
CA ASP A 202 -1.01 7.82 14.43
C ASP A 202 -1.63 6.55 13.80
N TRP A 203 -0.85 5.86 12.97
CA TRP A 203 -1.30 4.65 12.30
C TRP A 203 -1.69 3.55 13.27
N SER A 204 -0.81 3.23 14.22
CA SER A 204 -1.05 2.14 15.20
C SER A 204 -2.22 2.41 16.16
N THR A 205 -2.71 3.64 16.22
CA THR A 205 -3.81 4.07 17.10
C THR A 205 -5.00 4.56 16.28
N THR A 206 -5.09 5.87 16.07
CA THR A 206 -6.26 6.56 15.51
C THR A 206 -6.68 6.02 14.14
N THR A 207 -5.73 5.80 13.24
CA THR A 207 -6.01 5.37 11.87
C THR A 207 -6.57 3.95 11.82
N LEU A 208 -5.93 3.00 12.50
CA LEU A 208 -6.45 1.62 12.57
C LEU A 208 -7.76 1.51 13.37
N ASP A 209 -8.00 2.38 14.36
CA ASP A 209 -9.28 2.43 15.07
C ASP A 209 -10.40 2.89 14.13
N LYS A 210 -10.14 3.89 13.27
CA LYS A 210 -11.09 4.37 12.26
C LYS A 210 -11.38 3.28 11.21
N ILE A 211 -10.36 2.56 10.75
CA ILE A 211 -10.52 1.43 9.83
C ILE A 211 -11.38 0.32 10.45
N LYS A 212 -11.14 -0.04 11.69
CA LYS A 212 -11.92 -1.05 12.42
C LYS A 212 -13.39 -0.66 12.60
N ALA A 213 -13.67 0.65 12.73
CA ALA A 213 -15.03 1.16 12.93
C ALA A 213 -15.96 0.97 11.73
N TYR A 214 -15.44 0.74 10.50
CA TYR A 214 -16.28 0.41 9.34
C TYR A 214 -17.09 -0.87 9.54
N GLY A 215 -16.59 -1.80 10.30
CA GLY A 215 -17.29 -3.04 10.50
C GLY A 215 -17.32 -3.94 9.26
N ALA A 216 -16.28 -3.91 8.46
CA ALA A 216 -16.20 -4.67 7.22
C ALA A 216 -16.32 -6.19 7.46
N GLU A 217 -16.97 -6.86 6.52
CA GLU A 217 -17.04 -8.33 6.47
C GLU A 217 -16.11 -8.91 5.41
N THR A 218 -15.64 -8.07 4.47
CA THR A 218 -14.58 -8.40 3.52
C THR A 218 -13.59 -7.27 3.47
N LEU A 219 -12.29 -7.59 3.48
CA LEU A 219 -11.20 -6.61 3.38
C LEU A 219 -10.24 -7.02 2.27
N VAL A 220 -9.90 -6.06 1.43
CA VAL A 220 -8.82 -6.14 0.45
C VAL A 220 -7.73 -5.18 0.89
N GLY A 221 -6.63 -5.72 1.38
CA GLY A 221 -5.44 -4.95 1.72
C GLY A 221 -4.63 -4.55 0.50
N GLY A 222 -3.58 -3.80 0.72
CA GLY A 222 -2.67 -3.41 -0.36
C GLY A 222 -1.90 -4.58 -0.96
N ARG A 223 -1.61 -5.60 -0.14
CA ARG A 223 -0.96 -6.85 -0.54
C ARG A 223 -1.60 -8.03 0.18
N GLY A 224 -1.26 -9.23 -0.27
CA GLY A 224 -1.74 -10.48 0.30
C GLY A 224 -3.10 -10.90 -0.22
N THR A 225 -3.76 -11.78 0.51
CA THR A 225 -5.05 -12.38 0.10
C THR A 225 -6.23 -11.54 0.56
N VAL A 226 -7.38 -11.73 -0.09
CA VAL A 226 -8.66 -11.21 0.42
C VAL A 226 -8.98 -11.84 1.77
N VAL A 227 -9.44 -11.02 2.72
CA VAL A 227 -9.85 -11.46 4.06
C VAL A 227 -11.37 -11.48 4.14
N TYR A 228 -11.93 -12.61 4.46
CA TYR A 228 -13.38 -12.83 4.58
C TYR A 228 -13.79 -13.10 6.03
N GLY A 229 -14.90 -12.53 6.42
CA GLY A 229 -15.50 -12.66 7.75
C GLY A 229 -15.03 -11.56 8.71
N ARG A 230 -15.98 -11.01 9.48
CA ARG A 230 -15.76 -9.91 10.42
C ARG A 230 -14.61 -10.16 11.39
N GLU A 231 -14.58 -11.34 12.00
CA GLU A 231 -13.54 -11.69 12.97
C GLU A 231 -12.14 -11.72 12.34
N GLN A 232 -12.03 -12.24 11.12
CA GLN A 232 -10.80 -12.33 10.37
C GLN A 232 -10.32 -10.95 9.91
N VAL A 233 -11.26 -10.07 9.51
CA VAL A 233 -10.96 -8.67 9.18
C VAL A 233 -10.43 -7.93 10.42
N ASP A 234 -11.12 -8.05 11.55
CA ASP A 234 -10.67 -7.46 12.81
C ASP A 234 -9.29 -8.02 13.23
N ALA A 235 -9.04 -9.31 13.03
CA ALA A 235 -7.76 -9.93 13.31
C ALA A 235 -6.64 -9.42 12.39
N ALA A 236 -6.90 -9.18 11.09
CA ALA A 236 -5.93 -8.61 10.16
C ALA A 236 -5.55 -7.16 10.56
N ILE A 237 -6.53 -6.35 10.95
CA ILE A 237 -6.30 -4.99 11.46
C ILE A 237 -5.44 -5.02 12.74
N GLU A 238 -5.77 -5.89 13.70
CA GLU A 238 -5.00 -6.03 14.94
C GLU A 238 -3.61 -6.62 14.71
N GLN A 239 -3.43 -7.39 13.64
CA GLN A 239 -2.13 -7.92 13.25
C GLN A 239 -1.21 -6.81 12.73
N SER A 240 -1.73 -5.89 11.90
CA SER A 240 -1.02 -4.68 11.46
C SER A 240 -0.67 -3.81 12.68
N ARG A 241 -1.61 -3.61 13.60
CA ARG A 241 -1.36 -2.89 14.86
C ARG A 241 -0.27 -3.53 15.71
N THR A 242 -0.29 -4.86 15.82
CA THR A 242 0.72 -5.59 16.60
C THR A 242 2.11 -5.46 15.99
N PHE A 243 2.21 -5.50 14.67
CA PHE A 243 3.47 -5.29 13.95
C PHE A 243 4.04 -3.91 14.29
N LEU A 244 3.25 -2.84 14.08
CA LEU A 244 3.65 -1.46 14.36
C LEU A 244 4.05 -1.25 15.82
N LYS A 245 3.22 -1.71 16.78
CA LYS A 245 3.51 -1.56 18.21
C LYS A 245 4.76 -2.32 18.63
N THR A 246 5.00 -3.50 18.07
CA THR A 246 6.23 -4.25 18.35
C THR A 246 7.46 -3.47 17.91
N MET A 247 7.43 -2.85 16.72
CA MET A 247 8.53 -1.98 16.29
C MET A 247 8.72 -0.78 17.22
N ILE A 248 7.64 -0.06 17.53
CA ILE A 248 7.66 1.11 18.42
C ILE A 248 8.27 0.74 19.79
N ASP A 249 7.86 -0.38 20.39
CA ASP A 249 8.31 -0.81 21.70
C ASP A 249 9.79 -1.23 21.69
N GLN A 250 10.20 -2.04 20.71
CA GLN A 250 11.56 -2.54 20.60
C GLN A 250 12.55 -1.42 20.27
N ALA A 251 12.29 -0.67 19.19
CA ALA A 251 13.14 0.44 18.78
C ALA A 251 13.14 1.56 19.84
N GLY A 252 11.98 1.87 20.42
CA GLY A 252 11.85 2.87 21.47
C GLY A 252 12.63 2.52 22.75
N THR A 253 12.74 1.23 23.09
CA THR A 253 13.58 0.77 24.21
C THR A 253 15.06 1.02 23.92
N VAL A 254 15.52 0.70 22.72
CA VAL A 254 16.92 0.97 22.29
C VAL A 254 17.21 2.47 22.28
N TYR A 255 16.31 3.27 21.72
CA TYR A 255 16.44 4.73 21.65
C TYR A 255 16.57 5.37 23.04
N LYS A 256 15.68 5.02 23.99
CA LYS A 256 15.70 5.50 25.38
C LYS A 256 17.00 5.15 26.09
N ASN A 257 17.61 4.03 25.74
CA ASN A 257 18.90 3.59 26.28
C ASN A 257 20.10 4.18 25.53
N ARG A 258 19.87 5.14 24.62
CA ARG A 258 20.90 5.78 23.79
C ARG A 258 21.68 4.80 22.91
N GLY A 259 21.00 3.75 22.45
CA GLY A 259 21.54 2.83 21.47
C GLY A 259 21.51 3.41 20.05
N THR A 260 21.85 2.59 19.08
CA THR A 260 21.95 2.95 17.66
C THR A 260 20.76 2.42 16.87
N VAL A 261 20.50 2.99 15.67
CA VAL A 261 19.49 2.49 14.75
C VAL A 261 19.77 1.02 14.34
N LYS A 262 21.04 0.62 14.21
CA LYS A 262 21.42 -0.78 13.95
C LYS A 262 20.99 -1.72 15.08
N GLU A 263 21.19 -1.33 16.34
CA GLU A 263 20.73 -2.11 17.49
C GLU A 263 19.20 -2.19 17.54
N ALA A 264 18.50 -1.11 17.17
CA ALA A 264 17.05 -1.11 17.04
C ALA A 264 16.58 -2.08 15.93
N PHE A 265 17.23 -2.07 14.79
CA PHE A 265 16.95 -3.02 13.69
C PHE A 265 17.10 -4.47 14.17
N VAL A 266 18.21 -4.81 14.84
CA VAL A 266 18.45 -6.16 15.38
C VAL A 266 17.39 -6.56 16.40
N ALA A 267 16.99 -5.65 17.30
CA ALA A 267 15.97 -5.91 18.32
C ALA A 267 14.58 -6.14 17.67
N CYS A 268 14.20 -5.31 16.71
CA CYS A 268 12.95 -5.44 15.97
C CYS A 268 12.91 -6.73 15.13
N HIS A 269 13.96 -7.02 14.37
CA HIS A 269 14.07 -8.26 13.61
C HIS A 269 13.90 -9.49 14.51
N LYS A 270 14.62 -9.55 15.62
CA LYS A 270 14.52 -10.64 16.59
C LYS A 270 13.10 -10.85 17.12
N SER A 271 12.35 -9.76 17.32
CA SER A 271 10.99 -9.82 17.88
C SER A 271 9.93 -10.12 16.82
N LEU A 272 10.11 -9.64 15.59
CA LEU A 272 9.13 -9.79 14.50
C LEU A 272 9.32 -11.06 13.67
N ALA A 273 10.56 -11.47 13.39
CA ALA A 273 10.87 -12.57 12.49
C ALA A 273 10.22 -13.93 12.89
N PRO A 274 10.05 -14.29 14.17
CA PRO A 274 9.38 -15.53 14.54
C PRO A 274 7.93 -15.63 14.04
N ARG A 275 7.25 -14.49 13.85
CA ARG A 275 5.87 -14.42 13.39
C ARG A 275 5.75 -14.00 11.93
N TYR A 276 6.56 -13.06 11.49
CA TYR A 276 6.40 -12.37 10.22
C TYR A 276 7.55 -12.64 9.22
N GLY A 277 8.64 -13.27 9.64
CA GLY A 277 9.83 -13.47 8.81
C GLY A 277 9.61 -14.32 7.56
N GLY A 278 8.56 -15.15 7.53
CA GLY A 278 8.15 -15.90 6.34
C GLY A 278 7.17 -15.15 5.43
N TRP A 279 6.79 -13.93 5.78
CA TRP A 279 5.86 -13.14 4.97
C TRP A 279 6.57 -12.47 3.79
N PRO A 280 5.89 -12.35 2.65
CA PRO A 280 6.41 -11.56 1.54
C PRO A 280 6.88 -10.18 2.00
N ILE A 281 7.95 -9.71 1.41
CA ILE A 281 8.59 -8.40 1.61
C ILE A 281 9.08 -8.07 3.03
N PHE A 282 8.99 -8.96 4.02
CA PHE A 282 9.46 -8.69 5.38
C PHE A 282 10.92 -8.23 5.44
N GLU A 283 11.82 -8.99 4.83
CA GLU A 283 13.25 -8.66 4.79
C GLU A 283 13.55 -7.40 3.96
N HIS A 284 12.70 -7.13 2.96
CA HIS A 284 12.77 -5.93 2.15
C HIS A 284 12.44 -4.67 2.96
N CYS A 285 11.33 -4.69 3.70
CA CYS A 285 10.76 -3.49 4.32
C CYS A 285 11.50 -3.07 5.59
N LEU A 286 11.87 -4.03 6.44
CA LEU A 286 12.27 -3.77 7.81
C LEU A 286 13.43 -2.75 7.98
N PRO A 287 14.48 -2.68 7.13
CA PRO A 287 15.51 -1.66 7.25
C PRO A 287 14.95 -0.23 7.12
N PHE A 288 14.10 -0.01 6.13
CA PHE A 288 13.48 1.28 5.84
C PHE A 288 12.47 1.67 6.94
N ASP A 289 11.71 0.68 7.42
CA ASP A 289 10.75 0.83 8.49
C ASP A 289 11.41 1.33 9.78
N ILE A 290 12.51 0.70 10.17
CA ILE A 290 13.23 1.07 11.39
C ILE A 290 13.93 2.41 11.26
N GLN A 291 14.48 2.73 10.10
CA GLN A 291 15.07 4.05 9.86
C GLN A 291 14.01 5.15 9.97
N ARG A 292 12.82 4.95 9.39
CA ARG A 292 11.73 5.93 9.49
C ARG A 292 11.23 6.09 10.93
N LEU A 293 11.05 5.00 11.65
CA LEU A 293 10.64 5.05 13.05
C LEU A 293 11.70 5.74 13.92
N TRP A 294 12.97 5.55 13.61
CA TRP A 294 14.07 6.27 14.28
C TRP A 294 14.01 7.77 14.02
N ASP A 295 13.73 8.17 12.78
CA ASP A 295 13.51 9.57 12.43
C ASP A 295 12.36 10.19 13.26
N GLU A 296 11.25 9.45 13.51
CA GLU A 296 10.17 9.95 14.39
C GLU A 296 10.62 10.13 15.85
N PHE A 297 11.45 9.23 16.38
CA PHE A 297 12.01 9.42 17.73
C PHE A 297 12.93 10.63 17.81
N ASP A 298 13.64 10.97 16.74
CA ASP A 298 14.44 12.18 16.63
C ASP A 298 13.60 13.46 16.41
N GLY A 299 12.27 13.35 16.40
CA GLY A 299 11.32 14.46 16.25
C GLY A 299 11.07 14.89 14.79
N ILE A 300 11.44 14.06 13.81
CA ILE A 300 11.22 14.32 12.40
C ILE A 300 9.82 13.80 12.04
N ASP A 301 8.81 14.67 12.14
CA ASP A 301 7.41 14.30 11.86
C ASP A 301 7.20 13.99 10.38
N TRP A 302 7.66 14.87 9.46
CA TRP A 302 7.50 14.65 8.02
C TRP A 302 8.55 13.68 7.49
N PRO A 303 8.15 12.58 6.81
CA PRO A 303 9.09 11.57 6.33
C PRO A 303 10.12 12.17 5.36
N ARG A 304 11.38 11.83 5.55
CA ARG A 304 12.45 12.20 4.61
C ARG A 304 12.27 11.46 3.30
N ILE A 305 12.59 12.11 2.20
CA ILE A 305 12.50 11.51 0.86
C ILE A 305 13.46 10.33 0.77
N TRP A 306 12.96 9.22 0.24
CA TRP A 306 13.75 8.07 -0.14
C TRP A 306 14.29 8.28 -1.55
N THR A 307 15.57 8.61 -1.65
CA THR A 307 16.30 8.57 -2.93
C THR A 307 16.98 7.22 -3.08
N ALA A 308 17.31 6.85 -4.30
CA ALA A 308 18.01 5.60 -4.59
C ALA A 308 19.35 5.47 -3.83
N GLU A 309 20.03 6.58 -3.57
CA GLU A 309 21.27 6.63 -2.78
C GLU A 309 20.99 6.38 -1.31
N ARG A 310 19.98 7.07 -0.73
CA ARG A 310 19.62 6.89 0.67
C ARG A 310 19.14 5.48 0.97
N ASP A 311 18.41 4.87 0.06
CA ASP A 311 18.02 3.47 0.17
C ASP A 311 19.23 2.55 0.35
N GLN A 312 20.24 2.73 -0.51
CA GLN A 312 21.44 1.93 -0.46
C GLN A 312 22.22 2.16 0.83
N GLU A 313 22.36 3.42 1.26
CA GLU A 313 23.05 3.78 2.50
C GLU A 313 22.40 3.11 3.71
N VAL A 314 21.07 3.20 3.83
CA VAL A 314 20.32 2.59 4.94
C VAL A 314 20.41 1.06 4.89
N TRP A 315 20.29 0.48 3.71
CA TRP A 315 20.43 -0.97 3.53
C TRP A 315 21.81 -1.46 3.98
N ASP A 316 22.89 -0.81 3.52
CA ASP A 316 24.26 -1.20 3.85
C ASP A 316 24.55 -1.01 5.34
N GLN A 317 24.02 0.05 5.94
CA GLN A 317 24.16 0.32 7.37
C GLN A 317 23.47 -0.76 8.23
N LEU A 318 22.29 -1.20 7.83
CA LEU A 318 21.44 -2.07 8.66
C LEU A 318 21.60 -3.57 8.33
N GLN A 319 21.87 -3.93 7.09
CA GLN A 319 22.04 -5.32 6.64
C GLN A 319 23.51 -5.73 6.47
N GLY A 320 24.43 -4.78 6.36
CA GLY A 320 25.88 -4.97 6.19
C GLY A 320 26.64 -5.57 7.37
#